data_e199f7b0d855fc700eb0befc006e6643
#
_entry.id   e199f7b0d855fc700eb0befc006e6643
#
_cell.length_a   1.000
_cell.length_b   1.000
_cell.length_c   1.000
_cell.angle_alpha   90.00
_cell.angle_beta   90.00
_cell.angle_gamma   90.00
#
_symmetry.space_group_name_H-M   'P 1'
#
loop_
_entity.id
_entity.type
_entity.pdbx_description
1 polymer ?
#
loop_
_entity_poly.entity_id
_entity_poly.type
_entity_poly.pdbx_seq_one_letter_code
_entity_poly.pdbx_strand_id
1 'polypeptide(L)'
;MTINWFAIRAIYGFEMARTARTLMQSIVSPVISTALYFVVFGAAIGSRIPEVGGVSYGAFIVPGLIMLSLLTQSISNASFGIYFPRFSGTIYELLSAPVSYLEIVVSYVGAAATKSVVLGLIILATATLFVPLRVEHPVWMLVFLLLTAVTFSLVGFIIGIWADNFEKLQVVPLLIVTPLTFLGGTFYSIDMLPPLWQKLALLNPVVYLISGFRWSFYGNADVHLGWSLLAIALFLAAALAVVAWIFRTGYRLKQ
;
A
#
# COMPACT_ATOMS: atom_id res chain seq x y z
N MET A 1 -11.42 2.54 -29.53
CA MET A 1 -12.37 2.30 -28.43
C MET A 1 -12.49 3.58 -27.63
N THR A 2 -13.67 4.17 -27.55
CA THR A 2 -13.92 5.34 -26.68
C THR A 2 -14.05 4.85 -25.24
N ILE A 3 -13.33 5.48 -24.32
CA ILE A 3 -13.37 5.13 -22.89
C ILE A 3 -14.76 5.44 -22.32
N ASN A 4 -15.37 4.45 -21.67
CA ASN A 4 -16.67 4.62 -21.00
C ASN A 4 -16.49 5.22 -19.59
N TRP A 5 -16.42 6.57 -19.53
CA TRP A 5 -16.29 7.30 -18.27
C TRP A 5 -17.44 7.08 -17.28
N PHE A 6 -18.64 6.79 -17.78
CA PHE A 6 -19.80 6.51 -16.93
C PHE A 6 -19.62 5.19 -16.17
N ALA A 7 -19.09 4.16 -16.85
CA ALA A 7 -18.79 2.88 -16.21
C ALA A 7 -17.68 3.04 -15.13
N ILE A 8 -16.59 3.75 -15.46
CA ILE A 8 -15.51 4.02 -14.51
C ILE A 8 -16.06 4.74 -13.27
N ARG A 9 -16.83 5.81 -13.47
CA ARG A 9 -17.42 6.59 -12.38
C ARG A 9 -18.40 5.75 -11.54
N ALA A 10 -19.19 4.89 -12.16
CA ALA A 10 -20.16 4.05 -11.46
C ALA A 10 -19.46 3.03 -10.53
N ILE A 11 -18.48 2.28 -11.05
CA ILE A 11 -17.72 1.28 -10.26
C ILE A 11 -16.88 1.98 -9.18
N TYR A 12 -16.14 3.03 -9.53
CA TYR A 12 -15.34 3.80 -8.58
C TYR A 12 -16.22 4.41 -7.47
N GLY A 13 -17.34 5.03 -7.83
CA GLY A 13 -18.27 5.62 -6.88
C GLY A 13 -18.90 4.60 -5.93
N PHE A 14 -19.26 3.42 -6.45
CA PHE A 14 -19.75 2.31 -5.63
C PHE A 14 -18.72 1.87 -4.58
N GLU A 15 -17.46 1.72 -4.99
CA GLU A 15 -16.36 1.38 -4.10
C GLU A 15 -16.10 2.45 -3.05
N MET A 16 -16.14 3.72 -3.41
CA MET A 16 -15.98 4.83 -2.46
C MET A 16 -17.16 4.89 -1.47
N ALA A 17 -18.40 4.70 -1.94
CA ALA A 17 -19.58 4.63 -1.08
C ALA A 17 -19.53 3.44 -0.10
N ARG A 18 -18.95 2.31 -0.51
CA ARG A 18 -18.71 1.17 0.39
C ARG A 18 -17.79 1.57 1.55
N THR A 19 -16.71 2.31 1.26
CA THR A 19 -15.79 2.80 2.30
C THR A 19 -16.49 3.76 3.26
N ALA A 20 -17.33 4.66 2.76
CA ALA A 20 -18.09 5.58 3.60
C ALA A 20 -19.03 4.85 4.57
N ARG A 21 -19.55 3.68 4.17
CA ARG A 21 -20.38 2.83 5.04
C ARG A 21 -19.60 2.03 6.07
N THR A 22 -18.29 1.83 5.86
CA THR A 22 -17.39 1.05 6.72
C THR A 22 -16.24 1.89 7.31
N LEU A 23 -16.49 3.19 7.58
CA LEU A 23 -15.46 4.14 8.05
C LEU A 23 -14.70 3.67 9.29
N MET A 24 -15.41 3.08 10.25
CA MET A 24 -14.80 2.56 11.48
C MET A 24 -13.70 1.53 11.18
N GLN A 25 -13.98 0.59 10.28
CA GLN A 25 -13.04 -0.46 9.92
C GLN A 25 -11.99 0.01 8.91
N SER A 26 -12.38 0.87 7.96
CA SER A 26 -11.52 1.28 6.85
C SER A 26 -10.54 2.39 7.20
N ILE A 27 -10.87 3.24 8.18
CA ILE A 27 -10.07 4.42 8.55
C ILE A 27 -9.76 4.43 10.04
N VAL A 28 -10.79 4.38 10.91
CA VAL A 28 -10.59 4.59 12.36
C VAL A 28 -9.71 3.50 12.96
N SER A 29 -9.95 2.23 12.64
CA SER A 29 -9.16 1.10 13.17
C SER A 29 -7.68 1.17 12.76
N PRO A 30 -7.30 1.37 11.49
CA PRO A 30 -5.89 1.55 11.11
C PRO A 30 -5.24 2.78 11.74
N VAL A 31 -5.95 3.90 11.88
CA VAL A 31 -5.43 5.11 12.52
C VAL A 31 -5.15 4.86 14.00
N ILE A 32 -6.09 4.24 14.74
CA ILE A 32 -5.88 3.89 16.15
C ILE A 32 -4.70 2.94 16.30
N SER A 33 -4.62 1.89 15.46
CA SER A 33 -3.50 0.94 15.50
C SER A 33 -2.16 1.64 15.27
N THR A 34 -2.09 2.55 14.30
CA THR A 34 -0.87 3.30 14.02
C THR A 34 -0.54 4.28 15.14
N ALA A 35 -1.55 4.96 15.73
CA ALA A 35 -1.36 5.82 16.89
C ALA A 35 -0.80 5.05 18.10
N LEU A 36 -1.29 3.82 18.34
CA LEU A 36 -0.73 2.94 19.38
C LEU A 36 0.73 2.57 19.08
N TYR A 37 1.09 2.33 17.84
CA TYR A 37 2.51 2.13 17.48
C TYR A 37 3.35 3.37 17.82
N PHE A 38 2.88 4.59 17.55
CA PHE A 38 3.59 5.81 17.94
C PHE A 38 3.77 5.92 19.44
N VAL A 39 2.74 5.64 20.21
CA VAL A 39 2.82 5.69 21.68
C VAL A 39 3.79 4.63 22.20
N VAL A 40 3.62 3.37 21.80
CA VAL A 40 4.43 2.26 22.32
C VAL A 40 5.88 2.38 21.89
N PHE A 41 6.14 2.48 20.58
CA PHE A 41 7.51 2.52 20.07
C PHE A 41 8.18 3.88 20.30
N GLY A 42 7.45 4.98 20.13
CA GLY A 42 7.97 6.32 20.38
C GLY A 42 8.34 6.53 21.85
N ALA A 43 7.50 6.09 22.79
CA ALA A 43 7.78 6.23 24.22
C ALA A 43 8.76 5.15 24.74
N ALA A 44 8.50 3.87 24.45
CA ALA A 44 9.29 2.77 25.04
C ALA A 44 10.70 2.67 24.44
N ILE A 45 10.82 2.78 23.12
CA ILE A 45 12.11 2.67 22.42
C ILE A 45 12.78 4.05 22.30
N GLY A 46 12.02 5.10 22.02
CA GLY A 46 12.54 6.46 21.92
C GLY A 46 13.20 6.97 23.22
N SER A 47 12.81 6.43 24.39
CA SER A 47 13.51 6.71 25.66
C SER A 47 14.93 6.13 25.73
N ARG A 48 15.22 5.10 24.95
CA ARG A 48 16.53 4.40 24.92
C ARG A 48 17.36 4.76 23.68
N ILE A 49 16.68 5.03 22.56
CA ILE A 49 17.30 5.44 21.30
C ILE A 49 16.68 6.81 20.96
N PRO A 50 17.28 7.91 21.41
CA PRO A 50 16.68 9.23 21.22
C PRO A 50 16.63 9.65 19.75
N GLU A 51 17.65 9.28 18.97
CA GLU A 51 17.78 9.69 17.55
C GLU A 51 18.26 8.56 16.66
N VAL A 52 17.78 8.56 15.41
CA VAL A 52 18.23 7.70 14.32
C VAL A 52 18.37 8.57 13.06
N GLY A 53 19.55 8.59 12.45
CA GLY A 53 19.79 9.39 11.25
C GLY A 53 19.59 10.91 11.43
N GLY A 54 19.79 11.42 12.65
CA GLY A 54 19.63 12.85 12.97
C GLY A 54 18.20 13.32 13.22
N VAL A 55 17.24 12.38 13.32
CA VAL A 55 15.85 12.69 13.67
C VAL A 55 15.42 11.90 14.90
N SER A 56 14.45 12.41 15.67
CA SER A 56 13.93 11.67 16.82
C SER A 56 13.38 10.31 16.38
N TYR A 57 13.55 9.29 17.21
CA TYR A 57 13.09 7.93 16.91
C TYR A 57 11.59 7.88 16.53
N GLY A 58 10.77 8.65 17.28
CA GLY A 58 9.33 8.76 16.96
C GLY A 58 9.07 9.30 15.56
N ALA A 59 9.82 10.32 15.12
CA ALA A 59 9.70 10.86 13.77
C ALA A 59 10.24 9.86 12.71
N PHE A 60 11.34 9.16 13.01
CA PHE A 60 11.95 8.17 12.12
C PHE A 60 11.00 7.03 11.72
N ILE A 61 10.16 6.55 12.63
CA ILE A 61 9.23 5.43 12.35
C ILE A 61 7.99 5.85 11.56
N VAL A 62 7.66 7.15 11.46
CA VAL A 62 6.44 7.64 10.79
C VAL A 62 6.34 7.17 9.33
N PRO A 63 7.35 7.38 8.47
CA PRO A 63 7.28 6.93 7.08
C PRO A 63 7.09 5.41 6.96
N GLY A 64 7.76 4.63 7.80
CA GLY A 64 7.62 3.17 7.84
C GLY A 64 6.21 2.71 8.21
N LEU A 65 5.59 3.32 9.21
CA LEU A 65 4.22 3.02 9.64
C LEU A 65 3.17 3.42 8.61
N ILE A 66 3.37 4.56 7.92
CA ILE A 66 2.52 4.95 6.79
C ILE A 66 2.62 3.90 5.69
N MET A 67 3.83 3.46 5.33
CA MET A 67 4.03 2.43 4.31
C MET A 67 3.43 1.09 4.70
N LEU A 68 3.57 0.65 5.96
CA LEU A 68 2.93 -0.57 6.46
C LEU A 68 1.41 -0.54 6.24
N SER A 69 0.77 0.56 6.64
CA SER A 69 -0.67 0.74 6.46
C SER A 69 -1.06 0.86 4.99
N LEU A 70 -0.28 1.59 4.20
CA LEU A 70 -0.52 1.77 2.77
C LEU A 70 -0.47 0.46 1.99
N LEU A 71 0.57 -0.36 2.21
CA LEU A 71 0.76 -1.65 1.54
C LEU A 71 -0.36 -2.62 1.87
N THR A 72 -0.65 -2.79 3.16
CA THR A 72 -1.69 -3.73 3.62
C THR A 72 -3.09 -3.30 3.17
N GLN A 73 -3.43 -2.02 3.27
CA GLN A 73 -4.74 -1.51 2.88
C GLN A 73 -4.94 -1.45 1.36
N SER A 74 -3.90 -1.13 0.58
CA SER A 74 -3.99 -1.16 -0.87
C SER A 74 -4.31 -2.56 -1.38
N ILE A 75 -3.63 -3.58 -0.86
CA ILE A 75 -3.90 -4.97 -1.20
C ILE A 75 -5.30 -5.38 -0.74
N SER A 76 -5.66 -5.16 0.52
CA SER A 76 -6.93 -5.61 1.09
C SER A 76 -8.12 -4.94 0.40
N ASN A 77 -8.07 -3.63 0.14
CA ASN A 77 -9.16 -2.91 -0.53
C ASN A 77 -9.37 -3.39 -1.96
N ALA A 78 -8.30 -3.58 -2.72
CA ALA A 78 -8.39 -4.01 -4.12
C ALA A 78 -8.79 -5.49 -4.23
N SER A 79 -8.20 -6.37 -3.40
CA SER A 79 -8.52 -7.79 -3.43
C SER A 79 -9.98 -8.05 -3.05
N PHE A 80 -10.48 -7.44 -2.00
CA PHE A 80 -11.88 -7.55 -1.62
C PHE A 80 -12.80 -6.95 -2.68
N GLY A 81 -12.42 -5.80 -3.28
CA GLY A 81 -13.19 -5.12 -4.32
C GLY A 81 -13.56 -6.02 -5.48
N ILE A 82 -12.61 -6.77 -6.03
CA ILE A 82 -12.86 -7.66 -7.17
C ILE A 82 -13.33 -9.07 -6.75
N TYR A 83 -12.92 -9.54 -5.57
CA TYR A 83 -13.32 -10.86 -5.08
C TYR A 83 -14.81 -10.92 -4.73
N PHE A 84 -15.35 -9.91 -4.06
CA PHE A 84 -16.74 -9.89 -3.60
C PHE A 84 -17.76 -10.02 -4.75
N PRO A 85 -17.66 -9.27 -5.87
CA PRO A 85 -18.49 -9.50 -7.05
C PRO A 85 -18.39 -10.92 -7.63
N ARG A 86 -17.20 -11.54 -7.57
CA ARG A 86 -17.04 -12.95 -8.00
C ARG A 86 -17.75 -13.90 -7.07
N PHE A 87 -17.60 -13.70 -5.76
CA PHE A 87 -18.23 -14.53 -4.73
C PHE A 87 -19.77 -14.43 -4.79
N SER A 88 -20.31 -13.24 -5.01
CA SER A 88 -21.77 -13.00 -5.08
C SER A 88 -22.37 -13.31 -6.46
N GLY A 89 -21.55 -13.60 -7.48
CA GLY A 89 -22.00 -13.83 -8.84
C GLY A 89 -22.28 -12.54 -9.65
N THR A 90 -22.25 -11.36 -9.03
CA THR A 90 -22.49 -10.09 -9.73
C THR A 90 -21.39 -9.72 -10.74
N ILE A 91 -20.27 -10.43 -10.72
CA ILE A 91 -19.20 -10.27 -11.74
C ILE A 91 -19.71 -10.53 -13.16
N TYR A 92 -20.69 -11.45 -13.32
CA TYR A 92 -21.25 -11.75 -14.64
C TYR A 92 -22.04 -10.58 -15.23
N GLU A 93 -22.71 -9.78 -14.41
CA GLU A 93 -23.37 -8.54 -14.82
C GLU A 93 -22.33 -7.52 -15.31
N LEU A 94 -21.22 -7.39 -14.59
CA LEU A 94 -20.11 -6.52 -14.95
C LEU A 94 -19.45 -6.95 -16.28
N LEU A 95 -19.24 -8.25 -16.47
CA LEU A 95 -18.61 -8.80 -17.68
C LEU A 95 -19.53 -8.81 -18.90
N SER A 96 -20.87 -8.79 -18.70
CA SER A 96 -21.87 -8.68 -19.77
C SER A 96 -22.14 -7.23 -20.18
N ALA A 97 -21.80 -6.26 -19.33
CA ALA A 97 -21.93 -4.84 -19.65
C ALA A 97 -20.89 -4.41 -20.72
N PRO A 98 -21.15 -3.33 -21.48
CA PRO A 98 -20.21 -2.80 -22.47
C PRO A 98 -19.06 -2.04 -21.78
N VAL A 99 -18.30 -2.75 -20.93
CA VAL A 99 -17.18 -2.22 -20.13
C VAL A 99 -15.91 -2.98 -20.49
N SER A 100 -14.87 -2.26 -20.86
CA SER A 100 -13.57 -2.84 -21.17
C SER A 100 -12.83 -3.29 -19.90
N TYR A 101 -11.92 -4.25 -20.04
CA TYR A 101 -11.09 -4.71 -18.91
C TYR A 101 -10.24 -3.57 -18.32
N LEU A 102 -9.79 -2.62 -19.13
CA LEU A 102 -9.03 -1.46 -18.65
C LEU A 102 -9.89 -0.57 -17.75
N GLU A 103 -11.15 -0.35 -18.10
CA GLU A 103 -12.10 0.43 -17.28
C GLU A 103 -12.37 -0.27 -15.96
N ILE A 104 -12.50 -1.59 -15.96
CA ILE A 104 -12.66 -2.40 -14.73
C ILE A 104 -11.44 -2.22 -13.83
N VAL A 105 -10.22 -2.43 -14.38
CA VAL A 105 -8.98 -2.32 -13.60
C VAL A 105 -8.80 -0.90 -13.05
N VAL A 106 -8.94 0.12 -13.90
CA VAL A 106 -8.77 1.53 -13.49
C VAL A 106 -9.77 1.89 -12.38
N SER A 107 -10.99 1.41 -12.45
CA SER A 107 -12.03 1.70 -11.45
C SER A 107 -11.72 1.08 -10.09
N TYR A 108 -11.47 -0.24 -10.04
CA TYR A 108 -11.20 -0.93 -8.76
C TYR A 108 -9.86 -0.55 -8.16
N VAL A 109 -8.80 -0.53 -8.98
CA VAL A 109 -7.45 -0.16 -8.54
C VAL A 109 -7.40 1.32 -8.15
N GLY A 110 -8.02 2.19 -8.95
CA GLY A 110 -8.12 3.62 -8.65
C GLY A 110 -8.85 3.90 -7.35
N ALA A 111 -9.99 3.24 -7.11
CA ALA A 111 -10.71 3.37 -5.83
C ALA A 111 -9.88 2.87 -4.64
N ALA A 112 -9.26 1.69 -4.76
CA ALA A 112 -8.42 1.14 -3.70
C ALA A 112 -7.20 2.02 -3.41
N ALA A 113 -6.51 2.50 -4.44
CA ALA A 113 -5.37 3.41 -4.30
C ALA A 113 -5.79 4.74 -3.64
N THR A 114 -6.91 5.32 -4.06
CA THR A 114 -7.43 6.57 -3.45
C THR A 114 -7.72 6.37 -1.96
N LYS A 115 -8.39 5.28 -1.58
CA LYS A 115 -8.67 4.95 -0.16
C LYS A 115 -7.39 4.85 0.66
N SER A 116 -6.38 4.18 0.12
CA SER A 116 -5.11 3.95 0.80
C SER A 116 -4.28 5.22 0.92
N VAL A 117 -4.28 6.07 -0.11
CA VAL A 117 -3.62 7.38 -0.07
C VAL A 117 -4.29 8.29 0.96
N VAL A 118 -5.62 8.36 0.97
CA VAL A 118 -6.37 9.15 1.96
C VAL A 118 -6.05 8.67 3.37
N LEU A 119 -6.04 7.35 3.60
CA LEU A 119 -5.64 6.80 4.90
C LEU A 119 -4.19 7.17 5.26
N GLY A 120 -3.24 7.04 4.34
CA GLY A 120 -1.84 7.43 4.56
C GLY A 120 -1.69 8.90 4.95
N LEU A 121 -2.45 9.80 4.30
CA LEU A 121 -2.48 11.22 4.65
C LEU A 121 -3.13 11.48 6.02
N ILE A 122 -4.18 10.73 6.39
CA ILE A 122 -4.79 10.82 7.72
C ILE A 122 -3.79 10.34 8.79
N ILE A 123 -3.07 9.24 8.55
CA ILE A 123 -2.02 8.76 9.46
C ILE A 123 -0.91 9.79 9.58
N LEU A 124 -0.48 10.42 8.48
CA LEU A 124 0.50 11.49 8.48
C LEU A 124 0.03 12.67 9.35
N ALA A 125 -1.21 13.12 9.15
CA ALA A 125 -1.80 14.19 9.95
C ALA A 125 -1.92 13.79 11.43
N THR A 126 -2.26 12.53 11.73
CA THR A 126 -2.29 12.02 13.11
C THR A 126 -0.90 11.99 13.73
N ALA A 127 0.13 11.60 12.98
CA ALA A 127 1.51 11.53 13.47
C ALA A 127 2.05 12.91 13.90
N THR A 128 1.60 14.02 13.29
CA THR A 128 1.99 15.38 13.69
C THR A 128 1.53 15.75 15.10
N LEU A 129 0.54 15.04 15.66
CA LEU A 129 0.10 15.23 17.06
C LEU A 129 1.07 14.62 18.08
N PHE A 130 1.88 13.65 17.65
CA PHE A 130 2.80 12.91 18.53
C PHE A 130 4.26 13.37 18.39
N VAL A 131 4.66 13.77 17.18
CA VAL A 131 6.05 14.12 16.88
C VAL A 131 6.12 15.30 15.90
N PRO A 132 7.11 16.20 16.06
CA PRO A 132 7.36 17.23 15.07
C PRO A 132 7.89 16.58 13.77
N LEU A 133 7.13 16.69 12.71
CA LEU A 133 7.50 16.16 11.40
C LEU A 133 8.01 17.27 10.48
N ARG A 134 9.02 16.95 9.71
CA ARG A 134 9.52 17.78 8.63
C ARG A 134 9.46 16.99 7.32
N VAL A 135 8.82 17.55 6.31
CA VAL A 135 8.76 16.97 4.97
C VAL A 135 9.60 17.86 4.05
N GLU A 136 10.79 17.42 3.72
CA GLU A 136 11.73 18.20 2.88
C GLU A 136 11.31 18.18 1.41
N HIS A 137 10.77 17.06 0.94
CA HIS A 137 10.43 16.85 -0.46
C HIS A 137 8.98 16.41 -0.64
N PRO A 138 7.98 17.32 -0.44
CA PRO A 138 6.55 16.96 -0.42
C PRO A 138 6.04 16.39 -1.75
N VAL A 139 6.57 16.83 -2.87
CA VAL A 139 6.21 16.29 -4.19
C VAL A 139 6.63 14.80 -4.30
N TRP A 140 7.86 14.48 -3.90
CA TRP A 140 8.35 13.10 -3.91
C TRP A 140 7.60 12.22 -2.91
N MET A 141 7.24 12.76 -1.75
CA MET A 141 6.37 12.07 -0.79
C MET A 141 5.05 11.63 -1.46
N LEU A 142 4.37 12.53 -2.16
CA LEU A 142 3.13 12.21 -2.87
C LEU A 142 3.37 11.21 -4.02
N VAL A 143 4.48 11.33 -4.76
CA VAL A 143 4.83 10.41 -5.85
C VAL A 143 5.02 8.99 -5.30
N PHE A 144 5.82 8.81 -4.23
CA PHE A 144 6.00 7.50 -3.61
C PHE A 144 4.69 6.94 -3.05
N LEU A 145 3.90 7.78 -2.39
CA LEU A 145 2.60 7.40 -1.85
C LEU A 145 1.66 6.88 -2.95
N LEU A 146 1.53 7.62 -4.04
CA LEU A 146 0.66 7.27 -5.17
C LEU A 146 1.16 6.02 -5.92
N LEU A 147 2.45 5.97 -6.27
CA LEU A 147 3.02 4.84 -6.98
C LEU A 147 2.91 3.55 -6.16
N THR A 148 3.19 3.62 -4.87
CA THR A 148 3.05 2.46 -3.98
C THR A 148 1.60 2.03 -3.87
N ALA A 149 0.67 2.96 -3.64
CA ALA A 149 -0.76 2.66 -3.55
C ALA A 149 -1.30 2.01 -4.83
N VAL A 150 -0.97 2.53 -6.01
CA VAL A 150 -1.41 1.97 -7.29
C VAL A 150 -0.78 0.59 -7.51
N THR A 151 0.51 0.44 -7.30
CA THR A 151 1.23 -0.83 -7.50
C THR A 151 0.65 -1.93 -6.62
N PHE A 152 0.47 -1.67 -5.33
CA PHE A 152 -0.04 -2.67 -4.40
C PHE A 152 -1.55 -2.87 -4.50
N SER A 153 -2.30 -1.91 -5.00
CA SER A 153 -3.70 -2.13 -5.41
C SER A 153 -3.80 -3.05 -6.63
N LEU A 154 -2.87 -2.97 -7.60
CA LEU A 154 -2.78 -3.94 -8.71
C LEU A 154 -2.46 -5.34 -8.20
N VAL A 155 -1.51 -5.47 -7.27
CA VAL A 155 -1.19 -6.76 -6.62
C VAL A 155 -2.43 -7.29 -5.88
N GLY A 156 -3.13 -6.45 -5.13
CA GLY A 156 -4.39 -6.81 -4.47
C GLY A 156 -5.46 -7.26 -5.45
N PHE A 157 -5.61 -6.59 -6.57
CA PHE A 157 -6.54 -6.95 -7.64
C PHE A 157 -6.23 -8.36 -8.20
N ILE A 158 -4.94 -8.68 -8.43
CA ILE A 158 -4.48 -10.00 -8.85
C ILE A 158 -4.83 -11.06 -7.79
N ILE A 159 -4.57 -10.78 -6.52
CA ILE A 159 -4.89 -11.68 -5.40
C ILE A 159 -6.40 -11.92 -5.34
N GLY A 160 -7.23 -10.89 -5.50
CA GLY A 160 -8.68 -11.02 -5.49
C GLY A 160 -9.24 -11.87 -6.65
N ILE A 161 -8.55 -11.93 -7.79
CA ILE A 161 -8.87 -12.85 -8.88
C ILE A 161 -8.39 -14.27 -8.56
N TRP A 162 -7.23 -14.42 -7.94
CA TRP A 162 -6.63 -15.70 -7.61
C TRP A 162 -7.32 -16.41 -6.45
N ALA A 163 -7.82 -15.68 -5.46
CA ALA A 163 -8.41 -16.22 -4.24
C ALA A 163 -9.72 -16.99 -4.50
N ASP A 164 -9.88 -18.14 -3.84
CA ASP A 164 -11.09 -18.98 -3.92
C ASP A 164 -11.98 -18.81 -2.66
N ASN A 165 -11.40 -18.23 -1.59
CA ASN A 165 -12.10 -17.99 -0.33
C ASN A 165 -11.59 -16.71 0.35
N PHE A 166 -12.33 -16.22 1.35
CA PHE A 166 -11.99 -15.01 2.11
C PHE A 166 -10.67 -15.13 2.87
N GLU A 167 -10.30 -16.33 3.31
CA GLU A 167 -9.06 -16.56 4.04
C GLU A 167 -7.85 -16.24 3.15
N LYS A 168 -7.85 -16.69 1.89
CA LYS A 168 -6.76 -16.41 0.94
C LYS A 168 -6.54 -14.93 0.66
N LEU A 169 -7.56 -14.08 0.82
CA LEU A 169 -7.40 -12.64 0.67
C LEU A 169 -6.49 -12.05 1.77
N GLN A 170 -6.50 -12.66 2.96
CA GLN A 170 -5.73 -12.17 4.11
C GLN A 170 -4.33 -12.82 4.21
N VAL A 171 -4.12 -13.97 3.59
CA VAL A 171 -2.83 -14.69 3.64
C VAL A 171 -1.68 -13.81 3.16
N VAL A 172 -1.83 -13.15 2.00
CA VAL A 172 -0.74 -12.33 1.43
C VAL A 172 -0.47 -11.08 2.27
N PRO A 173 -1.46 -10.24 2.65
CA PRO A 173 -1.21 -9.10 3.51
C PRO A 173 -0.58 -9.48 4.86
N LEU A 174 -1.10 -10.51 5.52
CA LEU A 174 -0.73 -10.87 6.89
C LEU A 174 0.57 -11.66 6.97
N LEU A 175 0.76 -12.65 6.11
CA LEU A 175 1.89 -13.59 6.20
C LEU A 175 3.08 -13.19 5.32
N ILE A 176 2.89 -12.34 4.33
CA ILE A 176 3.96 -11.93 3.43
C ILE A 176 4.27 -10.45 3.59
N VAL A 177 3.28 -9.57 3.34
CA VAL A 177 3.53 -8.12 3.30
C VAL A 177 3.89 -7.58 4.66
N THR A 178 3.15 -7.95 5.72
CA THR A 178 3.44 -7.48 7.07
C THR A 178 4.85 -7.85 7.54
N PRO A 179 5.31 -9.11 7.50
CA PRO A 179 6.68 -9.44 7.86
C PRO A 179 7.73 -8.75 6.99
N LEU A 180 7.52 -8.68 5.67
CA LEU A 180 8.43 -7.97 4.78
C LEU A 180 8.52 -6.48 5.12
N THR A 181 7.42 -5.85 5.53
CA THR A 181 7.43 -4.43 5.91
C THR A 181 8.16 -4.22 7.23
N PHE A 182 7.96 -5.10 8.22
CA PHE A 182 8.73 -5.06 9.47
C PHE A 182 10.23 -5.24 9.21
N LEU A 183 10.61 -6.23 8.40
CA LEU A 183 12.00 -6.47 7.98
C LEU A 183 12.51 -5.43 6.96
N GLY A 184 11.62 -4.61 6.43
CA GLY A 184 11.91 -3.54 5.47
C GLY A 184 12.44 -2.25 6.07
N GLY A 185 12.74 -2.22 7.38
CA GLY A 185 13.26 -1.03 8.05
C GLY A 185 12.18 -0.06 8.52
N THR A 186 10.98 -0.55 8.84
CA THR A 186 9.90 0.27 9.42
C THR A 186 10.33 0.89 10.74
N PHE A 187 10.98 0.11 11.61
CA PHE A 187 11.31 0.47 13.00
C PHE A 187 12.80 0.68 13.25
N TYR A 188 13.67 0.45 12.27
CA TYR A 188 15.12 0.57 12.36
C TYR A 188 15.71 0.98 11.02
N SER A 189 16.92 1.55 11.02
CA SER A 189 17.71 1.75 9.80
C SER A 189 18.45 0.46 9.45
N ILE A 190 18.61 0.18 8.16
CA ILE A 190 19.35 -1.00 7.67
C ILE A 190 20.79 -1.03 8.23
N ASP A 191 21.41 0.14 8.43
CA ASP A 191 22.76 0.28 8.98
C ASP A 191 22.89 -0.20 10.44
N MET A 192 21.77 -0.32 11.17
CA MET A 192 21.74 -0.84 12.54
C MET A 192 21.84 -2.37 12.61
N LEU A 193 21.69 -3.05 11.47
CA LEU A 193 21.76 -4.51 11.41
C LEU A 193 23.21 -5.00 11.30
N PRO A 194 23.52 -6.24 11.79
CA PRO A 194 24.77 -6.91 11.47
C PRO A 194 24.95 -7.10 9.96
N PRO A 195 26.20 -7.16 9.44
CA PRO A 195 26.48 -7.14 7.99
C PRO A 195 25.79 -8.22 7.18
N LEU A 196 25.57 -9.41 7.75
CA LEU A 196 24.84 -10.49 7.09
C LEU A 196 23.37 -10.12 6.89
N TRP A 197 22.74 -9.56 7.92
CA TRP A 197 21.33 -9.16 7.89
C TRP A 197 21.09 -7.93 7.01
N GLN A 198 22.06 -7.01 6.91
CA GLN A 198 21.99 -5.91 5.94
C GLN A 198 21.85 -6.43 4.51
N LYS A 199 22.71 -7.41 4.12
CA LYS A 199 22.64 -8.02 2.78
C LYS A 199 21.32 -8.75 2.53
N LEU A 200 20.80 -9.46 3.52
CA LEU A 200 19.50 -10.12 3.42
C LEU A 200 18.34 -9.13 3.36
N ALA A 201 18.40 -8.05 4.12
CA ALA A 201 17.40 -6.98 4.06
C ALA A 201 17.32 -6.35 2.68
N LEU A 202 18.44 -6.15 1.98
CA LEU A 202 18.48 -5.61 0.62
C LEU A 202 17.83 -6.53 -0.44
N LEU A 203 17.59 -7.81 -0.14
CA LEU A 203 16.77 -8.68 -0.98
C LEU A 203 15.27 -8.41 -0.81
N ASN A 204 14.89 -7.72 0.26
CA ASN A 204 13.51 -7.35 0.51
C ASN A 204 13.11 -6.11 -0.30
N PRO A 205 12.17 -6.24 -1.25
CA PRO A 205 11.77 -5.10 -2.08
C PRO A 205 11.12 -3.96 -1.31
N VAL A 206 10.53 -4.24 -0.15
CA VAL A 206 9.86 -3.24 0.68
C VAL A 206 10.86 -2.25 1.31
N VAL A 207 12.13 -2.66 1.50
CA VAL A 207 13.22 -1.77 1.93
C VAL A 207 13.31 -0.55 1.02
N TYR A 208 13.29 -0.76 -0.29
CA TYR A 208 13.43 0.31 -1.28
C TYR A 208 12.25 1.29 -1.23
N LEU A 209 11.04 0.78 -0.97
CA LEU A 209 9.84 1.60 -0.86
C LEU A 209 9.87 2.47 0.40
N ILE A 210 10.20 1.87 1.54
CA ILE A 210 10.28 2.57 2.83
C ILE A 210 11.43 3.58 2.80
N SER A 211 12.60 3.18 2.29
CA SER A 211 13.78 4.05 2.18
C SER A 211 13.53 5.26 1.30
N GLY A 212 12.96 5.07 0.10
CA GLY A 212 12.63 6.17 -0.81
C GLY A 212 11.57 7.11 -0.23
N PHE A 213 10.54 6.56 0.44
CA PHE A 213 9.51 7.36 1.09
C PHE A 213 10.08 8.13 2.30
N ARG A 214 10.95 7.51 3.11
CA ARG A 214 11.65 8.16 4.23
C ARG A 214 12.57 9.30 3.75
N TRP A 215 13.26 9.09 2.64
CA TRP A 215 14.06 10.13 2.01
C TRP A 215 13.26 11.39 1.72
N SER A 216 12.01 11.27 1.30
CA SER A 216 11.16 12.43 1.02
C SER A 216 10.84 13.27 2.27
N PHE A 217 10.97 12.69 3.46
CA PHE A 217 10.77 13.38 4.74
C PHE A 217 12.06 14.07 5.23
N TYR A 218 13.19 13.38 5.19
CA TYR A 218 14.39 13.79 5.93
C TYR A 218 15.63 13.95 5.05
N GLY A 219 15.54 13.78 3.75
CA GLY A 219 16.70 13.80 2.84
C GLY A 219 17.65 12.61 3.00
N ASN A 220 17.48 11.80 4.06
CA ASN A 220 18.30 10.64 4.36
C ASN A 220 17.60 9.35 3.94
N ALA A 221 18.34 8.43 3.34
CA ALA A 221 17.83 7.13 2.90
C ALA A 221 18.82 6.00 3.18
N ASP A 222 18.31 4.84 3.58
CA ASP A 222 19.14 3.62 3.74
C ASP A 222 19.65 3.12 2.37
N VAL A 223 18.92 3.43 1.28
CA VAL A 223 19.24 3.01 -0.09
C VAL A 223 19.11 4.21 -1.03
N HIS A 224 20.01 4.31 -2.00
CA HIS A 224 19.99 5.39 -2.98
C HIS A 224 18.63 5.50 -3.68
N LEU A 225 18.10 6.72 -3.80
CA LEU A 225 16.78 7.03 -4.36
C LEU A 225 16.50 6.37 -5.71
N GLY A 226 17.51 6.31 -6.59
CA GLY A 226 17.38 5.68 -7.91
C GLY A 226 16.99 4.21 -7.84
N TRP A 227 17.55 3.45 -6.89
CA TRP A 227 17.16 2.05 -6.67
C TRP A 227 15.74 1.92 -6.15
N SER A 228 15.30 2.84 -5.29
CA SER A 228 13.92 2.88 -4.79
C SER A 228 12.91 3.13 -5.92
N LEU A 229 13.21 4.07 -6.82
CA LEU A 229 12.36 4.35 -8.00
C LEU A 229 12.38 3.17 -8.99
N LEU A 230 13.53 2.56 -9.22
CA LEU A 230 13.64 1.39 -10.08
C LEU A 230 12.83 0.21 -9.53
N ALA A 231 12.93 -0.04 -8.23
CA ALA A 231 12.19 -1.12 -7.57
C ALA A 231 10.69 -0.94 -7.76
N ILE A 232 10.13 0.23 -7.46
CA ILE A 232 8.69 0.46 -7.60
C ILE A 232 8.24 0.40 -9.07
N ALA A 233 9.07 0.90 -10.01
CA ALA A 233 8.78 0.83 -11.44
C ALA A 233 8.74 -0.63 -11.94
N LEU A 234 9.66 -1.48 -11.49
CA LEU A 234 9.68 -2.91 -11.82
C LEU A 234 8.46 -3.63 -11.23
N PHE A 235 8.09 -3.34 -9.98
CA PHE A 235 6.89 -3.90 -9.37
C PHE A 235 5.62 -3.49 -10.12
N LEU A 236 5.51 -2.21 -10.46
CA LEU A 236 4.38 -1.69 -11.24
C LEU A 236 4.30 -2.38 -12.61
N ALA A 237 5.42 -2.46 -13.32
CA ALA A 237 5.48 -3.11 -14.63
C ALA A 237 5.12 -4.60 -14.55
N ALA A 238 5.63 -5.32 -13.54
CA ALA A 238 5.30 -6.72 -13.32
C ALA A 238 3.81 -6.91 -13.01
N ALA A 239 3.23 -6.10 -12.12
CA ALA A 239 1.82 -6.16 -11.79
C ALA A 239 0.92 -5.87 -13.01
N LEU A 240 1.25 -4.86 -13.81
CA LEU A 240 0.55 -4.55 -15.05
C LEU A 240 0.66 -5.68 -16.07
N ALA A 241 1.84 -6.30 -16.21
CA ALA A 241 2.03 -7.44 -17.10
C ALA A 241 1.17 -8.65 -16.71
N VAL A 242 1.10 -8.95 -15.39
CA VAL A 242 0.27 -10.04 -14.86
C VAL A 242 -1.22 -9.73 -15.08
N VAL A 243 -1.68 -8.52 -14.82
CA VAL A 243 -3.07 -8.11 -15.08
C VAL A 243 -3.41 -8.23 -16.56
N ALA A 244 -2.53 -7.75 -17.45
CA ALA A 244 -2.72 -7.88 -18.90
C ALA A 244 -2.77 -9.35 -19.34
N TRP A 245 -1.95 -10.21 -18.76
CA TRP A 245 -1.97 -11.65 -19.02
C TRP A 245 -3.29 -12.29 -18.57
N ILE A 246 -3.77 -11.98 -17.36
CA ILE A 246 -5.05 -12.48 -16.82
C ILE A 246 -6.21 -12.16 -17.78
N PHE A 247 -6.30 -10.92 -18.23
CA PHE A 247 -7.40 -10.52 -19.14
C PHE A 247 -7.26 -11.07 -20.54
N ARG A 248 -6.03 -11.28 -21.06
CA ARG A 248 -5.80 -11.92 -22.37
C ARG A 248 -6.16 -13.40 -22.36
N THR A 249 -5.87 -14.10 -21.27
CA THR A 249 -6.11 -15.55 -21.15
C THR A 249 -7.49 -15.88 -20.59
N GLY A 250 -8.17 -14.91 -19.96
CA GLY A 250 -9.42 -15.14 -19.23
C GLY A 250 -9.23 -15.95 -17.94
N TYR A 251 -7.99 -16.01 -17.42
CA TYR A 251 -7.65 -16.81 -16.26
C TYR A 251 -8.52 -16.45 -15.05
N ARG A 252 -9.29 -17.43 -14.54
CA ARG A 252 -10.18 -17.34 -13.38
C ARG A 252 -11.22 -16.20 -13.40
N LEU A 253 -11.51 -15.60 -14.55
CA LEU A 253 -12.55 -14.57 -14.67
C LEU A 253 -13.95 -15.16 -14.80
N LYS A 254 -14.08 -16.42 -15.25
CA LYS A 254 -15.34 -17.11 -15.56
C LYS A 254 -15.57 -18.37 -14.71
N GLN A 255 -14.97 -18.45 -13.53
CA GLN A 255 -15.18 -19.59 -12.61
C GLN A 255 -16.04 -19.21 -11.45
#